data_9e87c3de104299cde784d80840d22cf3
#
_entry.id   9e87c3de104299cde784d80840d22cf3
#
_cell.length_a   1.000
_cell.length_b   1.000
_cell.length_c   1.000
_cell.angle_alpha   90.00
_cell.angle_beta   90.00
_cell.angle_gamma   90.00
#
_symmetry.space_group_name_H-M   'P 1'
#
loop_
_entity.id
_entity.type
_entity.pdbx_description
1 polymer ?
#
loop_
_entity_poly.entity_id
_entity_poly.type
_entity_poly.pdbx_seq_one_letter_code
_entity_poly.pdbx_strand_id
1 'polypeptide(L)'
;RPCSSVRMALRRDIAGNRAAAKAAGLHYVIDVEPGISRIRRGKRFAYRDAKGRPVRDPQTLDRIRSLVIPPAWNHVWIAARADAHLQATGRDARGRKQHRYHPEWMGSRRDAKFGEMIDFAHTLPAIRRCVRADLRKAPLSREYVLATVVMLLEKTLIRIGNKAYARANKSFGLTTLLDEHVQVRGSSMTFQFRAQ
;
A
#
# COMPACT_ATOMS: atom_id res chain seq x y z
N ARG A 1 -16.68 14.20 -7.18
CA ARG A 1 -16.61 13.02 -8.08
C ARG A 1 -15.16 12.87 -8.52
N PRO A 2 -14.51 11.69 -8.43
CA PRO A 2 -13.14 11.54 -8.88
C PRO A 2 -13.05 11.76 -10.39
N CYS A 3 -12.02 12.47 -10.82
CA CYS A 3 -11.72 12.80 -12.21
C CYS A 3 -11.61 11.52 -13.07
N SER A 4 -11.98 11.61 -14.36
CA SER A 4 -11.97 10.49 -15.32
C SER A 4 -10.62 9.77 -15.41
N SER A 5 -9.51 10.49 -15.28
CA SER A 5 -8.13 9.95 -15.25
C SER A 5 -7.86 9.00 -14.07
N VAL A 6 -8.41 9.29 -12.89
CA VAL A 6 -8.28 8.42 -11.70
C VAL A 6 -9.05 7.10 -11.87
N ARG A 7 -10.25 7.15 -12.49
CA ARG A 7 -11.02 5.95 -12.81
C ARG A 7 -10.32 5.07 -13.85
N MET A 8 -9.63 5.67 -14.80
CA MET A 8 -8.91 4.95 -15.85
C MET A 8 -7.63 4.28 -15.30
N ALA A 9 -6.90 4.95 -14.41
CA ALA A 9 -5.76 4.37 -13.69
C ALA A 9 -6.18 3.19 -12.81
N LEU A 10 -7.24 3.33 -11.99
CA LEU A 10 -7.79 2.25 -11.18
C LEU A 10 -8.23 1.03 -12.00
N ARG A 11 -8.82 1.23 -13.18
CA ARG A 11 -9.21 0.12 -14.07
C ARG A 11 -8.00 -0.61 -14.65
N ARG A 12 -6.92 0.10 -15.00
CA ARG A 12 -5.65 -0.49 -15.48
C ARG A 12 -5.00 -1.33 -14.37
N ASP A 13 -4.96 -0.83 -13.13
CA ASP A 13 -4.41 -1.56 -11.99
C ASP A 13 -5.18 -2.86 -11.68
N ILE A 14 -6.51 -2.82 -11.77
CA ILE A 14 -7.33 -4.03 -11.56
C ILE A 14 -7.09 -5.05 -12.66
N ALA A 15 -7.00 -4.64 -13.92
CA ALA A 15 -6.75 -5.54 -15.05
C ALA A 15 -5.36 -6.17 -14.94
N GLY A 16 -4.32 -5.39 -14.62
CA GLY A 16 -2.96 -5.85 -14.39
C GLY A 16 -2.87 -6.85 -13.22
N ASN A 17 -3.54 -6.54 -12.11
CA ASN A 17 -3.58 -7.43 -10.95
C ASN A 17 -4.33 -8.74 -11.23
N ARG A 18 -5.40 -8.72 -12.02
CA ARG A 18 -6.10 -9.93 -12.47
C ARG A 18 -5.21 -10.83 -13.34
N ALA A 19 -4.49 -10.23 -14.30
CA ALA A 19 -3.55 -10.95 -15.14
C ALA A 19 -2.42 -11.57 -14.31
N ALA A 20 -1.86 -10.82 -13.37
CA ALA A 20 -0.82 -11.30 -12.46
C ALA A 20 -1.31 -12.43 -11.55
N ALA A 21 -2.54 -12.35 -11.02
CA ALA A 21 -3.12 -13.42 -10.23
C ALA A 21 -3.28 -14.69 -11.07
N LYS A 22 -3.80 -14.57 -12.29
CA LYS A 22 -3.94 -15.70 -13.22
C LYS A 22 -2.59 -16.34 -13.56
N ALA A 23 -1.57 -15.53 -13.80
CA ALA A 23 -0.21 -16.00 -14.07
C ALA A 23 0.40 -16.78 -12.90
N ALA A 24 0.04 -16.40 -11.66
CA ALA A 24 0.41 -17.12 -10.44
C ALA A 24 -0.51 -18.31 -10.11
N GLY A 25 -1.41 -18.73 -11.00
CA GLY A 25 -2.38 -19.80 -10.77
C GLY A 25 -3.46 -19.44 -9.75
N LEU A 26 -3.67 -18.16 -9.48
CA LEU A 26 -4.58 -17.67 -8.44
C LEU A 26 -5.81 -16.98 -9.03
N HIS A 27 -6.86 -16.94 -8.22
CA HIS A 27 -8.07 -16.19 -8.53
C HIS A 27 -8.04 -14.80 -7.91
N TYR A 28 -8.27 -13.76 -8.72
CA TYR A 28 -8.36 -12.39 -8.23
C TYR A 28 -9.73 -12.15 -7.59
N VAL A 29 -9.76 -11.74 -6.33
CA VAL A 29 -10.97 -11.47 -5.54
C VAL A 29 -10.86 -10.10 -4.84
N ILE A 30 -11.99 -9.51 -4.51
CA ILE A 30 -12.06 -8.32 -3.68
C ILE A 30 -12.90 -8.61 -2.43
N ASP A 31 -12.64 -7.94 -1.34
CA ASP A 31 -13.28 -8.22 -0.05
C ASP A 31 -14.72 -7.67 0.11
N VAL A 32 -15.30 -7.19 -0.98
CA VAL A 32 -16.75 -6.92 -1.10
C VAL A 32 -17.51 -8.10 -1.71
N GLU A 33 -16.78 -9.11 -2.22
CA GLU A 33 -17.40 -10.36 -2.71
C GLU A 33 -17.88 -11.23 -1.55
N PRO A 34 -18.85 -12.13 -1.82
CA PRO A 34 -19.29 -13.09 -0.82
C PRO A 34 -18.13 -13.91 -0.25
N GLY A 35 -17.94 -13.86 1.07
CA GLY A 35 -16.84 -14.51 1.76
C GLY A 35 -17.26 -15.05 3.12
N ILE A 36 -16.31 -15.56 3.87
CA ILE A 36 -16.49 -16.05 5.23
C ILE A 36 -16.24 -14.92 6.22
N SER A 37 -17.14 -14.73 7.17
CA SER A 37 -17.01 -13.77 8.26
C SER A 37 -16.56 -14.45 9.56
N ARG A 38 -15.69 -13.78 10.33
CA ARG A 38 -15.26 -14.20 11.66
C ARG A 38 -16.11 -13.51 12.73
N ILE A 39 -16.69 -14.28 13.65
CA ILE A 39 -17.51 -13.82 14.77
C ILE A 39 -16.81 -14.17 16.07
N ARG A 40 -16.67 -13.22 16.98
CA ARG A 40 -16.11 -13.47 18.31
C ARG A 40 -17.15 -14.13 19.21
N ARG A 41 -16.76 -15.23 19.88
CA ARG A 41 -17.56 -15.91 20.91
C ARG A 41 -16.72 -16.11 22.17
N GLY A 42 -16.76 -15.10 23.05
CA GLY A 42 -15.92 -15.07 24.24
C GLY A 42 -14.42 -15.07 23.86
N LYS A 43 -13.69 -16.08 24.31
CA LYS A 43 -12.26 -16.29 24.00
C LYS A 43 -12.01 -17.00 22.66
N ARG A 44 -13.05 -17.49 21.97
CA ARG A 44 -12.94 -18.26 20.72
C ARG A 44 -13.53 -17.49 19.55
N PHE A 45 -13.32 -18.00 18.35
CA PHE A 45 -13.90 -17.47 17.12
C PHE A 45 -14.75 -18.54 16.43
N ALA A 46 -15.89 -18.11 15.89
CA ALA A 46 -16.74 -18.87 14.99
C ALA A 46 -16.70 -18.24 13.60
N TYR A 47 -16.98 -19.01 12.57
CA TYR A 47 -16.95 -18.59 11.19
C TYR A 47 -18.31 -18.85 10.54
N ARG A 48 -18.77 -17.91 9.72
CA ARG A 48 -20.00 -18.02 8.93
C ARG A 48 -19.73 -17.78 7.47
N ASP A 49 -20.36 -18.57 6.61
CA ASP A 49 -20.33 -18.36 5.16
C ASP A 49 -21.13 -17.11 4.74
N ALA A 50 -21.11 -16.79 3.44
CA ALA A 50 -21.83 -15.65 2.88
C ALA A 50 -23.37 -15.73 3.06
N LYS A 51 -23.91 -16.92 3.32
CA LYS A 51 -25.33 -17.14 3.62
C LYS A 51 -25.62 -17.12 5.13
N GLY A 52 -24.64 -16.79 5.96
CA GLY A 52 -24.78 -16.75 7.42
C GLY A 52 -24.73 -18.12 8.11
N ARG A 53 -24.52 -19.22 7.38
CA ARG A 53 -24.46 -20.56 7.95
C ARG A 53 -23.11 -20.83 8.60
N PRO A 54 -23.04 -21.58 9.71
CA PRO A 54 -21.77 -21.90 10.35
C PRO A 54 -20.87 -22.74 9.43
N VAL A 55 -19.61 -22.34 9.32
CA VAL A 55 -18.59 -23.14 8.64
C VAL A 55 -18.14 -24.25 9.57
N ARG A 56 -18.36 -25.50 9.15
CA ARG A 56 -18.02 -26.73 9.91
C ARG A 56 -17.02 -27.62 9.18
N ASP A 57 -16.77 -27.35 7.90
CA ASP A 57 -15.83 -28.11 7.09
C ASP A 57 -14.41 -28.04 7.68
N PRO A 58 -13.80 -29.20 8.05
CA PRO A 58 -12.49 -29.24 8.67
C PRO A 58 -11.39 -28.61 7.80
N GLN A 59 -11.41 -28.89 6.49
CA GLN A 59 -10.38 -28.37 5.57
C GLN A 59 -10.42 -26.83 5.49
N THR A 60 -11.62 -26.25 5.41
CA THR A 60 -11.81 -24.80 5.44
C THR A 60 -11.35 -24.21 6.78
N LEU A 61 -11.66 -24.85 7.90
CA LEU A 61 -11.24 -24.38 9.23
C LEU A 61 -9.72 -24.46 9.40
N ASP A 62 -9.07 -25.50 8.91
CA ASP A 62 -7.62 -25.65 8.96
C ASP A 62 -6.93 -24.59 8.08
N ARG A 63 -7.43 -24.35 6.88
CA ARG A 63 -6.99 -23.23 6.05
C ARG A 63 -7.11 -21.89 6.78
N ILE A 64 -8.26 -21.62 7.41
CA ILE A 64 -8.45 -20.38 8.17
C ILE A 64 -7.45 -20.25 9.32
N ARG A 65 -7.16 -21.35 10.02
CA ARG A 65 -6.15 -21.38 11.09
C ARG A 65 -4.75 -21.05 10.55
N SER A 66 -4.38 -21.61 9.39
CA SER A 66 -3.08 -21.38 8.76
C SER A 66 -2.88 -19.92 8.30
N LEU A 67 -3.93 -19.13 8.11
CA LEU A 67 -3.84 -17.70 7.81
C LEU A 67 -3.33 -16.87 8.99
N VAL A 68 -3.32 -17.42 10.20
CA VAL A 68 -2.84 -16.74 11.43
C VAL A 68 -3.41 -15.32 11.55
N ILE A 69 -4.73 -15.19 11.44
CA ILE A 69 -5.42 -13.89 11.53
C ILE A 69 -5.36 -13.39 12.98
N PRO A 70 -4.74 -12.22 13.25
CA PRO A 70 -4.60 -11.72 14.61
C PRO A 70 -5.94 -11.62 15.35
N PRO A 71 -5.99 -12.03 16.64
CA PRO A 71 -7.23 -11.95 17.45
C PRO A 71 -7.77 -10.53 17.59
N ALA A 72 -6.89 -9.54 17.57
CA ALA A 72 -7.24 -8.11 17.69
C ALA A 72 -7.92 -7.53 16.44
N TRP A 73 -7.91 -8.24 15.30
CA TRP A 73 -8.60 -7.74 14.12
C TRP A 73 -10.11 -7.83 14.27
N ASN A 74 -10.80 -6.79 13.79
CA ASN A 74 -12.26 -6.72 13.72
C ASN A 74 -12.71 -6.68 12.25
N HIS A 75 -14.00 -6.91 11.99
CA HIS A 75 -14.59 -6.91 10.65
C HIS A 75 -13.81 -7.80 9.67
N VAL A 76 -13.50 -9.01 10.11
CA VAL A 76 -12.70 -9.94 9.32
C VAL A 76 -13.55 -10.58 8.23
N TRP A 77 -13.10 -10.39 6.99
CA TRP A 77 -13.57 -11.11 5.81
C TRP A 77 -12.49 -12.11 5.38
N ILE A 78 -12.89 -13.30 4.95
CA ILE A 78 -12.00 -14.37 4.50
C ILE A 78 -12.54 -14.88 3.16
N ALA A 79 -11.68 -15.03 2.17
CA ALA A 79 -12.06 -15.58 0.88
C ALA A 79 -12.65 -16.99 1.00
N ALA A 80 -13.76 -17.25 0.31
CA ALA A 80 -14.36 -18.58 0.27
C ALA A 80 -13.45 -19.60 -0.45
N ARG A 81 -12.71 -19.14 -1.47
CA ARG A 81 -11.80 -19.95 -2.29
C ARG A 81 -10.42 -20.04 -1.66
N ALA A 82 -9.81 -21.23 -1.71
CA ALA A 82 -8.44 -21.44 -1.24
C ALA A 82 -7.40 -20.80 -2.17
N ASP A 83 -7.66 -20.78 -3.47
CA ASP A 83 -6.81 -20.20 -4.52
C ASP A 83 -7.02 -18.68 -4.73
N ALA A 84 -7.69 -17.99 -3.81
CA ALA A 84 -7.84 -16.56 -3.88
C ALA A 84 -6.50 -15.85 -3.61
N HIS A 85 -6.11 -14.84 -4.45
CA HIS A 85 -4.89 -14.06 -4.20
C HIS A 85 -4.93 -13.29 -2.88
N LEU A 86 -6.11 -12.78 -2.50
CA LEU A 86 -6.40 -12.15 -1.22
C LEU A 86 -7.15 -13.14 -0.33
N GLN A 87 -6.49 -13.63 0.70
CA GLN A 87 -7.02 -14.67 1.59
C GLN A 87 -7.90 -14.13 2.71
N ALA A 88 -7.53 -12.98 3.29
CA ALA A 88 -8.35 -12.33 4.31
C ALA A 88 -8.07 -10.83 4.39
N THR A 89 -9.06 -10.08 4.85
CA THR A 89 -8.91 -8.69 5.30
C THR A 89 -9.49 -8.53 6.70
N GLY A 90 -9.11 -7.45 7.37
CA GLY A 90 -9.66 -7.08 8.67
C GLY A 90 -9.20 -5.69 9.08
N ARG A 91 -9.69 -5.19 10.21
CA ARG A 91 -9.22 -3.93 10.80
C ARG A 91 -8.48 -4.20 12.09
N ASP A 92 -7.29 -3.60 12.22
CA ASP A 92 -6.52 -3.67 13.46
C ASP A 92 -7.12 -2.81 14.58
N ALA A 93 -6.48 -2.81 15.75
CA ALA A 93 -6.93 -2.02 16.92
C ALA A 93 -6.95 -0.50 16.66
N ARG A 94 -6.20 -0.02 15.65
CA ARG A 94 -6.20 1.39 15.22
C ARG A 94 -7.18 1.67 14.07
N GLY A 95 -8.05 0.72 13.73
CA GLY A 95 -9.02 0.82 12.64
C GLY A 95 -8.42 0.72 11.22
N ARG A 96 -7.11 0.47 11.07
CA ARG A 96 -6.45 0.37 9.78
C ARG A 96 -6.79 -0.95 9.10
N LYS A 97 -7.11 -0.92 7.82
CA LYS A 97 -7.37 -2.12 7.02
C LYS A 97 -6.07 -2.91 6.81
N GLN A 98 -6.11 -4.17 7.17
CA GLN A 98 -5.02 -5.12 7.05
C GLN A 98 -5.40 -6.23 6.07
N HIS A 99 -4.40 -6.86 5.45
CA HIS A 99 -4.58 -7.86 4.41
C HIS A 99 -3.73 -9.11 4.71
N ARG A 100 -4.25 -10.27 4.32
CA ARG A 100 -3.51 -11.53 4.23
C ARG A 100 -3.60 -12.02 2.78
N TYR A 101 -2.47 -12.13 2.14
CA TYR A 101 -2.38 -12.59 0.75
C TYR A 101 -1.93 -14.05 0.69
N HIS A 102 -2.21 -14.69 -0.43
CA HIS A 102 -1.70 -16.03 -0.74
C HIS A 102 -0.17 -15.99 -0.87
N PRO A 103 0.57 -17.03 -0.40
CA PRO A 103 2.05 -17.05 -0.53
C PRO A 103 2.55 -16.85 -1.96
N GLU A 104 1.94 -17.55 -2.92
CA GLU A 104 2.28 -17.43 -4.35
C GLU A 104 2.07 -16.00 -4.88
N TRP A 105 1.01 -15.32 -4.44
CA TRP A 105 0.82 -13.91 -4.78
C TRP A 105 1.94 -13.02 -4.24
N MET A 106 2.36 -13.27 -3.01
CA MET A 106 3.46 -12.50 -2.42
C MET A 106 4.79 -12.77 -3.13
N GLY A 107 5.05 -14.01 -3.54
CA GLY A 107 6.20 -14.40 -4.35
C GLY A 107 6.22 -13.67 -5.69
N SER A 108 5.16 -13.83 -6.49
CA SER A 108 5.04 -13.22 -7.83
C SER A 108 5.16 -11.68 -7.80
N ARG A 109 4.59 -11.04 -6.78
CA ARG A 109 4.69 -9.57 -6.61
C ARG A 109 6.08 -9.12 -6.16
N ARG A 110 6.81 -9.95 -5.42
CA ARG A 110 8.21 -9.69 -5.07
C ARG A 110 9.09 -9.73 -6.30
N ASP A 111 8.94 -10.76 -7.13
CA ASP A 111 9.72 -10.92 -8.35
C ASP A 111 9.44 -9.81 -9.36
N ALA A 112 8.17 -9.45 -9.55
CA ALA A 112 7.79 -8.30 -10.37
C ALA A 112 8.40 -6.98 -9.86
N LYS A 113 8.43 -6.76 -8.54
CA LYS A 113 9.05 -5.58 -7.95
C LYS A 113 10.55 -5.50 -8.23
N PHE A 114 11.27 -6.62 -8.20
CA PHE A 114 12.69 -6.62 -8.55
C PHE A 114 12.93 -6.27 -10.01
N GLY A 115 12.11 -6.79 -10.94
CA GLY A 115 12.16 -6.39 -12.36
C GLY A 115 11.92 -4.88 -12.53
N GLU A 116 10.85 -4.35 -11.92
CA GLU A 116 10.56 -2.90 -11.94
C GLU A 116 11.68 -2.05 -11.34
N MET A 117 12.41 -2.54 -10.34
CA MET A 117 13.57 -1.84 -9.77
C MET A 117 14.74 -1.74 -10.76
N ILE A 118 15.00 -2.77 -11.56
CA ILE A 118 16.03 -2.75 -12.60
C ILE A 118 15.66 -1.71 -13.66
N ASP A 119 14.43 -1.74 -14.17
CA ASP A 119 13.92 -0.78 -15.15
C ASP A 119 13.97 0.66 -14.62
N PHE A 120 13.62 0.85 -13.36
CA PHE A 120 13.76 2.14 -12.68
C PHE A 120 15.23 2.58 -12.63
N ALA A 121 16.15 1.70 -12.26
CA ALA A 121 17.58 2.01 -12.22
C ALA A 121 18.10 2.46 -13.59
N HIS A 122 17.68 1.82 -14.68
CA HIS A 122 18.01 2.25 -16.03
C HIS A 122 17.43 3.62 -16.41
N THR A 123 16.31 4.00 -15.80
CA THR A 123 15.64 5.28 -16.04
C THR A 123 16.25 6.45 -15.21
N LEU A 124 16.89 6.15 -14.07
CA LEU A 124 17.46 7.16 -13.16
C LEU A 124 18.37 8.21 -13.83
N PRO A 125 19.28 7.85 -14.75
CA PRO A 125 20.12 8.85 -15.43
C PRO A 125 19.31 9.90 -16.21
N ALA A 126 18.20 9.47 -16.83
CA ALA A 126 17.29 10.37 -17.55
C ALA A 126 16.55 11.30 -16.56
N ILE A 127 16.01 10.76 -15.47
CA ILE A 127 15.36 11.53 -14.41
C ILE A 127 16.32 12.60 -13.86
N ARG A 128 17.55 12.22 -13.54
CA ARG A 128 18.60 13.15 -13.04
C ARG A 128 18.93 14.26 -14.02
N ARG A 129 18.94 13.97 -15.33
CA ARG A 129 19.12 15.02 -16.36
C ARG A 129 17.96 16.00 -16.38
N CYS A 130 16.71 15.51 -16.34
CA CYS A 130 15.51 16.36 -16.28
C CYS A 130 15.52 17.24 -15.02
N VAL A 131 15.79 16.67 -13.85
CA VAL A 131 15.88 17.41 -12.58
C VAL A 131 16.91 18.54 -12.69
N ARG A 132 18.13 18.26 -13.19
CA ARG A 132 19.15 19.29 -13.38
C ARG A 132 18.75 20.38 -14.36
N ALA A 133 18.02 20.06 -15.41
CA ALA A 133 17.50 21.04 -16.36
C ALA A 133 16.41 21.92 -15.74
N ASP A 134 15.48 21.31 -15.00
CA ASP A 134 14.36 22.02 -14.38
C ASP A 134 14.79 22.91 -13.20
N LEU A 135 15.87 22.56 -12.48
CA LEU A 135 16.47 23.41 -11.45
C LEU A 135 17.13 24.68 -12.01
N ARG A 136 17.29 24.82 -13.33
CA ARG A 136 17.77 26.05 -13.98
C ARG A 136 16.64 26.98 -14.42
N LYS A 137 15.40 26.55 -14.31
CA LYS A 137 14.21 27.36 -14.64
C LYS A 137 13.96 28.43 -13.58
N ALA A 138 13.01 29.32 -13.86
CA ALA A 138 12.66 30.40 -12.93
C ALA A 138 12.33 29.85 -11.53
N PRO A 139 12.88 30.45 -10.47
CA PRO A 139 12.56 30.08 -9.09
C PRO A 139 11.05 30.07 -8.85
N LEU A 140 10.56 29.10 -8.07
CA LEU A 140 9.14 28.89 -7.75
C LEU A 140 8.24 28.53 -8.95
N SER A 141 8.79 28.37 -10.16
CA SER A 141 8.02 27.72 -11.23
C SER A 141 7.63 26.30 -10.83
N ARG A 142 6.56 25.78 -11.40
CA ARG A 142 6.09 24.41 -11.10
C ARG A 142 7.20 23.37 -11.31
N GLU A 143 7.92 23.48 -12.41
CA GLU A 143 9.02 22.58 -12.78
C GLU A 143 10.17 22.68 -11.78
N TYR A 144 10.57 23.90 -11.40
CA TYR A 144 11.61 24.12 -10.40
C TYR A 144 11.25 23.49 -9.06
N VAL A 145 10.03 23.71 -8.57
CA VAL A 145 9.54 23.15 -7.29
C VAL A 145 9.51 21.62 -7.33
N LEU A 146 8.99 21.03 -8.41
CA LEU A 146 8.96 19.58 -8.57
C LEU A 146 10.37 18.99 -8.64
N ALA A 147 11.29 19.60 -9.37
CA ALA A 147 12.68 19.18 -9.45
C ALA A 147 13.38 19.26 -8.10
N THR A 148 13.11 20.31 -7.32
CA THR A 148 13.64 20.47 -5.95
C THR A 148 13.12 19.33 -5.05
N VAL A 149 11.83 19.01 -5.10
CA VAL A 149 11.26 17.90 -4.33
C VAL A 149 11.92 16.58 -4.71
N VAL A 150 12.06 16.28 -6.01
CA VAL A 150 12.70 15.03 -6.47
C VAL A 150 14.16 14.97 -6.05
N MET A 151 14.90 16.07 -6.17
CA MET A 151 16.29 16.16 -5.73
C MET A 151 16.42 15.91 -4.22
N LEU A 152 15.54 16.49 -3.41
CA LEU A 152 15.56 16.30 -1.96
C LEU A 152 15.19 14.85 -1.59
N LEU A 153 14.22 14.24 -2.25
CA LEU A 153 13.87 12.82 -2.05
C LEU A 153 15.08 11.92 -2.33
N GLU A 154 15.80 12.18 -3.42
CA GLU A 154 16.99 11.40 -3.80
C GLU A 154 18.13 11.57 -2.79
N LYS A 155 18.38 12.79 -2.32
CA LYS A 155 19.51 13.08 -1.42
C LYS A 155 19.25 12.70 0.02
N THR A 156 18.02 12.84 0.51
CA THR A 156 17.70 12.69 1.94
C THR A 156 17.02 11.37 2.26
N LEU A 157 16.45 10.68 1.26
CA LEU A 157 15.64 9.49 1.41
C LEU A 157 14.42 9.69 2.32
N ILE A 158 14.03 10.94 2.58
CA ILE A 158 12.83 11.30 3.34
C ILE A 158 11.60 10.85 2.53
N ARG A 159 10.63 10.25 3.17
CA ARG A 159 9.36 9.88 2.52
C ARG A 159 8.61 11.12 2.06
N ILE A 160 7.83 10.97 0.96
CA ILE A 160 7.10 12.10 0.37
C ILE A 160 6.13 12.78 1.34
N GLY A 161 5.48 12.04 2.22
CA GLY A 161 4.49 12.57 3.17
C GLY A 161 3.04 12.39 2.73
N ASN A 162 2.13 12.45 3.71
CA ASN A 162 0.68 12.37 3.51
C ASN A 162 -0.02 13.30 4.50
N LYS A 163 -0.83 14.24 4.01
CA LYS A 163 -1.55 15.24 4.83
C LYS A 163 -2.47 14.63 5.87
N ALA A 164 -3.22 13.57 5.53
CA ALA A 164 -4.11 12.91 6.47
C ALA A 164 -3.32 12.23 7.60
N TYR A 165 -2.19 11.62 7.26
CA TYR A 165 -1.31 10.96 8.22
C TYR A 165 -0.59 11.97 9.13
N ALA A 166 -0.15 13.09 8.59
CA ALA A 166 0.47 14.18 9.36
C ALA A 166 -0.51 14.74 10.40
N ARG A 167 -1.79 14.94 10.02
CA ARG A 167 -2.83 15.41 10.95
C ARG A 167 -3.14 14.39 12.05
N ALA A 168 -3.25 13.11 11.71
CA ALA A 168 -3.66 12.07 12.65
C ALA A 168 -2.53 11.66 13.62
N ASN A 169 -1.29 11.64 13.17
CA ASN A 169 -0.16 11.05 13.92
C ASN A 169 0.96 12.05 14.23
N LYS A 170 0.86 13.30 13.79
CA LYS A 170 1.93 14.32 13.88
C LYS A 170 3.28 13.78 13.39
N SER A 171 3.26 13.00 12.32
CA SER A 171 4.45 12.50 11.63
C SER A 171 4.44 12.94 10.18
N PHE A 172 5.58 13.40 9.70
CA PHE A 172 5.72 14.20 8.51
C PHE A 172 6.58 13.49 7.46
N GLY A 173 6.49 13.94 6.23
CA GLY A 173 7.37 13.63 5.14
C GLY A 173 7.62 14.89 4.34
N LEU A 174 8.47 14.85 3.32
CA LEU A 174 9.02 16.02 2.64
C LEU A 174 7.97 17.06 2.23
N THR A 175 6.82 16.64 1.68
CA THR A 175 5.76 17.55 1.21
C THR A 175 4.78 17.99 2.31
N THR A 176 5.00 17.57 3.54
CA THR A 176 4.18 17.92 4.71
C THR A 176 5.01 18.50 5.84
N LEU A 177 6.29 18.80 5.60
CA LEU A 177 7.14 19.52 6.55
C LEU A 177 6.54 20.90 6.84
N LEU A 178 6.81 21.39 8.04
CA LEU A 178 6.51 22.74 8.49
C LEU A 178 7.84 23.53 8.55
N ASP A 179 7.76 24.85 8.60
CA ASP A 179 8.94 25.73 8.64
C ASP A 179 9.85 25.40 9.85
N GLU A 180 9.25 25.06 11.00
CA GLU A 180 9.96 24.65 12.22
C GLU A 180 10.78 23.36 12.06
N HIS A 181 10.48 22.55 11.04
CA HIS A 181 11.19 21.30 10.76
C HIS A 181 12.45 21.50 9.92
N VAL A 182 12.72 22.70 9.42
CA VAL A 182 13.80 22.99 8.47
C VAL A 182 14.64 24.15 8.96
N GLN A 183 15.93 23.95 9.10
CA GLN A 183 16.90 24.99 9.41
C GLN A 183 17.88 25.16 8.25
N VAL A 184 18.00 26.37 7.75
CA VAL A 184 18.96 26.73 6.68
C VAL A 184 20.05 27.59 7.28
N ARG A 185 21.33 27.19 7.13
CA ARG A 185 22.49 27.92 7.58
C ARG A 185 23.53 27.93 6.45
N GLY A 186 23.65 29.08 5.77
CA GLY A 186 24.51 29.21 4.59
C GLY A 186 24.12 28.20 3.50
N SER A 187 25.01 27.32 3.12
CA SER A 187 24.78 26.25 2.14
C SER A 187 24.26 24.96 2.72
N SER A 188 24.00 24.91 4.04
CA SER A 188 23.57 23.72 4.76
C SER A 188 22.09 23.79 5.08
N MET A 189 21.38 22.65 4.90
CA MET A 189 19.97 22.49 5.27
C MET A 189 19.83 21.29 6.21
N THR A 190 19.25 21.51 7.37
CA THR A 190 19.02 20.47 8.39
C THR A 190 17.52 20.23 8.54
N PHE A 191 17.11 18.96 8.54
CA PHE A 191 15.74 18.54 8.76
C PHE A 191 15.61 17.86 10.13
N GLN A 192 14.68 18.35 10.96
CA GLN A 192 14.41 17.79 12.28
C GLN A 192 12.90 17.64 12.46
N PHE A 193 12.40 16.43 12.39
CA PHE A 193 10.97 16.14 12.47
C PHE A 193 10.72 14.67 12.84
N ARG A 194 9.47 14.36 13.26
CA ARG A 194 9.03 12.98 13.47
C ARG A 194 8.65 12.36 12.12
N ALA A 195 9.43 11.42 11.64
CA ALA A 195 9.19 10.73 10.36
C ALA A 195 7.97 9.78 10.43
N GLN A 196 7.42 9.49 9.25
CA GLN A 196 6.37 8.48 9.03
C GLN A 196 6.95 7.06 9.08
#